data_e0229509fea12286b2edf5ad18155404
#
_entry.id   e0229509fea12286b2edf5ad18155404
#
_cell.length_a   1.000
_cell.length_b   1.000
_cell.length_c   1.000
_cell.angle_alpha   90.00
_cell.angle_beta   90.00
_cell.angle_gamma   90.00
#
_symmetry.space_group_name_H-M   'P 1'
#
loop_
_entity.id
_entity.type
_entity.pdbx_description
1 polymer ?
#
loop_
_entity_poly.entity_id
_entity_poly.type
_entity_poly.pdbx_seq_one_letter_code
_entity_poly.pdbx_strand_id
1 'polypeptide(L)'
;GRKMKTAWIRKSGARRVVVFFCGFACDADFLRESDLPDGCDAVSVYDYASLDFDLDVSGYPEIGVAAWSFGVWAADLVSEKLSRADARAAVCGSPYPVDAERGIPPKIFEATLNSFDERAKEKFYRRVCGGALGADGLRRLSKRGARELRAELESLGRGFSEMRAPKPRWTLSIAAKSDRIFPAENLARAWK
;
A
#
# COMPACT_ATOMS: atom_id res chain seq x y z
N GLY A 1 -16.11 -7.06 -13.46
CA GLY A 1 -16.18 -6.07 -12.39
C GLY A 1 -14.89 -5.27 -12.31
N ARG A 2 -14.91 -4.14 -11.59
CA ARG A 2 -13.69 -3.36 -11.33
C ARG A 2 -12.79 -4.19 -10.41
N LYS A 3 -11.47 -4.12 -10.64
CA LYS A 3 -10.46 -4.82 -9.83
C LYS A 3 -9.43 -3.81 -9.32
N MET A 4 -8.63 -4.19 -8.32
CA MET A 4 -7.38 -3.47 -8.03
C MET A 4 -6.60 -3.33 -9.32
N LYS A 5 -6.03 -2.15 -9.58
CA LYS A 5 -5.20 -1.95 -10.76
C LYS A 5 -3.82 -2.55 -10.56
N THR A 6 -3.27 -3.07 -11.64
CA THR A 6 -1.91 -3.59 -11.69
C THR A 6 -1.15 -2.95 -12.84
N ALA A 7 0.12 -2.66 -12.66
CA ALA A 7 1.00 -2.15 -13.70
C ALA A 7 2.38 -2.81 -13.58
N TRP A 8 2.81 -3.45 -14.65
CA TRP A 8 4.17 -3.96 -14.74
C TRP A 8 5.15 -2.81 -14.86
N ILE A 9 6.09 -2.74 -13.94
CA ILE A 9 7.18 -1.75 -13.94
C ILE A 9 8.35 -2.30 -14.75
N ARG A 10 8.64 -3.59 -14.59
CA ARG A 10 9.59 -4.36 -15.40
C ARG A 10 9.01 -5.77 -15.61
N LYS A 11 9.08 -6.24 -16.84
CA LYS A 11 8.70 -7.62 -17.23
C LYS A 11 9.69 -8.15 -18.25
N SER A 12 10.84 -8.55 -17.76
CA SER A 12 11.98 -8.98 -18.58
C SER A 12 12.12 -10.50 -18.69
N GLY A 13 11.28 -11.26 -17.99
CA GLY A 13 11.39 -12.70 -17.86
C GLY A 13 12.42 -13.12 -16.82
N ALA A 14 12.65 -12.29 -15.82
CA ALA A 14 13.52 -12.63 -14.69
C ALA A 14 12.98 -13.85 -13.91
N ARG A 15 13.85 -14.52 -13.15
CA ARG A 15 13.44 -15.64 -12.27
C ARG A 15 12.61 -15.17 -11.08
N ARG A 16 12.81 -13.93 -10.64
CA ARG A 16 12.19 -13.31 -9.49
C ARG A 16 11.20 -12.24 -9.90
N VAL A 17 10.06 -12.19 -9.23
CA VAL A 17 9.11 -11.09 -9.31
C VAL A 17 8.84 -10.49 -7.94
N VAL A 18 8.71 -9.16 -7.86
CA VAL A 18 8.21 -8.44 -6.69
C VAL A 18 6.82 -7.90 -7.00
N VAL A 19 5.84 -8.30 -6.21
CA VAL A 19 4.49 -7.73 -6.21
C VAL A 19 4.47 -6.62 -5.16
N PHE A 20 4.38 -5.37 -5.61
CA PHE A 20 4.41 -4.20 -4.75
C PHE A 20 3.01 -3.63 -4.56
N PHE A 21 2.49 -3.72 -3.34
CA PHE A 21 1.23 -3.10 -2.96
C PHE A 21 1.47 -1.66 -2.51
N CYS A 22 1.05 -0.72 -3.35
CA CYS A 22 1.18 0.71 -3.08
C CYS A 22 0.32 1.15 -1.88
N GLY A 23 0.64 2.29 -1.31
CA GLY A 23 -0.21 2.96 -0.34
C GLY A 23 -1.44 3.61 -0.99
N PHE A 24 -2.33 4.15 -0.17
CA PHE A 24 -3.43 5.00 -0.62
C PHE A 24 -2.89 6.20 -1.41
N ALA A 25 -3.63 6.61 -2.43
CA ALA A 25 -3.30 7.74 -3.29
C ALA A 25 -2.01 7.55 -4.11
N CYS A 26 -1.67 6.32 -4.47
CA CYS A 26 -0.64 6.01 -5.45
C CYS A 26 -1.24 5.60 -6.79
N ASP A 27 -0.45 5.73 -7.84
CA ASP A 27 -0.71 5.23 -9.19
C ASP A 27 0.48 4.40 -9.67
N ALA A 28 0.45 3.96 -10.93
CA ALA A 28 1.53 3.16 -11.54
C ALA A 28 2.91 3.83 -11.45
N ASP A 29 2.95 5.16 -11.50
CA ASP A 29 4.21 5.94 -11.50
C ASP A 29 4.88 6.02 -10.12
N PHE A 30 4.26 5.50 -9.05
CA PHE A 30 4.84 5.55 -7.71
C PHE A 30 6.15 4.76 -7.64
N LEU A 31 6.17 3.54 -8.14
CA LEU A 31 7.37 2.73 -8.28
C LEU A 31 7.90 2.88 -9.70
N ARG A 32 9.19 3.15 -9.85
CA ARG A 32 9.86 3.32 -11.14
C ARG A 32 10.87 2.21 -11.36
N GLU A 33 11.20 1.96 -12.62
CA GLU A 33 12.19 0.94 -12.98
C GLU A 33 13.56 1.20 -12.33
N SER A 34 13.94 2.47 -12.20
CA SER A 34 15.17 2.88 -11.51
C SER A 34 15.22 2.54 -10.01
N ASP A 35 14.09 2.25 -9.40
CA ASP A 35 13.98 1.90 -7.98
C ASP A 35 14.17 0.40 -7.76
N LEU A 36 14.18 -0.40 -8.84
CA LEU A 36 14.24 -1.85 -8.77
C LEU A 36 15.66 -2.37 -8.73
N PRO A 37 15.93 -3.42 -7.95
CA PRO A 37 17.19 -4.13 -8.04
C PRO A 37 17.31 -4.83 -9.40
N ASP A 38 18.56 -5.10 -9.81
CA ASP A 38 18.82 -5.88 -11.02
C ASP A 38 18.29 -7.31 -10.91
N GLY A 39 17.92 -7.88 -12.06
CA GLY A 39 17.52 -9.28 -12.15
C GLY A 39 16.17 -9.63 -11.51
N CYS A 40 15.31 -8.64 -11.25
CA CYS A 40 13.94 -8.91 -10.83
C CYS A 40 12.92 -8.18 -11.71
N ASP A 41 11.80 -8.85 -11.97
CA ASP A 41 10.60 -8.22 -12.50
C ASP A 41 9.80 -7.60 -11.37
N ALA A 42 8.96 -6.61 -11.66
CA ALA A 42 8.12 -5.99 -10.66
C ALA A 42 6.79 -5.54 -11.22
N VAL A 43 5.76 -5.69 -10.42
CA VAL A 43 4.39 -5.25 -10.70
C VAL A 43 3.86 -4.47 -9.51
N SER A 44 3.33 -3.27 -9.77
CA SER A 44 2.62 -2.48 -8.77
C SER A 44 1.15 -2.85 -8.73
N VAL A 45 0.59 -2.89 -7.52
CA VAL A 45 -0.84 -3.03 -7.24
C VAL A 45 -1.31 -1.75 -6.56
N TYR A 46 -2.34 -1.11 -7.07
CA TYR A 46 -2.83 0.19 -6.62
C TYR A 46 -4.31 0.39 -6.95
N ASP A 47 -4.91 1.52 -6.56
CA ASP A 47 -6.33 1.87 -6.76
C ASP A 47 -7.28 0.85 -6.11
N TYR A 48 -7.40 0.95 -4.80
CA TYR A 48 -8.25 0.10 -3.97
C TYR A 48 -9.74 0.52 -3.96
N ALA A 49 -10.20 1.26 -4.98
CA ALA A 49 -11.63 1.53 -5.15
C ALA A 49 -12.45 0.26 -5.45
N SER A 50 -11.76 -0.84 -5.78
CA SER A 50 -12.24 -2.21 -5.70
C SER A 50 -11.20 -3.04 -4.97
N LEU A 51 -11.63 -4.00 -4.16
CA LEU A 51 -10.77 -4.92 -3.42
C LEU A 51 -10.64 -6.29 -4.11
N ASP A 52 -11.23 -6.47 -5.28
CA ASP A 52 -11.03 -7.64 -6.10
C ASP A 52 -9.62 -7.63 -6.69
N PHE A 53 -8.91 -8.74 -6.55
CA PHE A 53 -7.54 -8.91 -7.03
C PHE A 53 -7.46 -10.00 -8.08
N ASP A 54 -6.75 -9.70 -9.16
CA ASP A 54 -6.55 -10.62 -10.25
C ASP A 54 -5.16 -10.37 -10.88
N LEU A 55 -4.19 -11.08 -10.39
CA LEU A 55 -2.82 -11.08 -10.90
C LEU A 55 -2.27 -12.49 -10.79
N ASP A 56 -1.82 -13.04 -11.91
CA ASP A 56 -1.13 -14.32 -11.95
C ASP A 56 0.39 -14.09 -12.07
N VAL A 57 1.11 -14.53 -11.06
CA VAL A 57 2.58 -14.57 -11.00
C VAL A 57 3.09 -15.99 -10.75
N SER A 58 2.23 -17.00 -10.89
CA SER A 58 2.55 -18.39 -10.59
C SER A 58 3.69 -18.97 -11.45
N GLY A 59 3.92 -18.38 -12.62
CA GLY A 59 5.04 -18.75 -13.51
C GLY A 59 6.42 -18.36 -13.02
N TYR A 60 6.53 -17.51 -11.97
CA TYR A 60 7.81 -17.13 -11.41
C TYR A 60 8.31 -18.13 -10.38
N PRO A 61 9.59 -18.59 -10.47
CA PRO A 61 10.19 -19.46 -9.45
C PRO A 61 10.28 -18.80 -8.07
N GLU A 62 10.55 -17.48 -8.02
CA GLU A 62 10.73 -16.72 -6.80
C GLU A 62 9.75 -15.54 -6.77
N ILE A 63 8.93 -15.45 -5.71
CA ILE A 63 7.91 -14.41 -5.55
C ILE A 63 8.15 -13.66 -4.24
N GLY A 64 8.42 -12.36 -4.35
CA GLY A 64 8.46 -11.46 -3.21
C GLY A 64 7.20 -10.58 -3.16
N VAL A 65 6.74 -10.25 -1.97
CA VAL A 65 5.71 -9.25 -1.73
C VAL A 65 6.31 -8.09 -0.96
N ALA A 66 6.16 -6.88 -1.46
CA ALA A 66 6.47 -5.66 -0.72
C ALA A 66 5.20 -4.82 -0.64
N ALA A 67 4.98 -4.16 0.49
CA ALA A 67 3.76 -3.38 0.69
C ALA A 67 4.04 -2.13 1.51
N TRP A 68 3.41 -1.03 1.15
CA TRP A 68 3.55 0.24 1.82
C TRP A 68 2.21 0.76 2.35
N SER A 69 2.21 1.24 3.61
CA SER A 69 1.04 1.89 4.21
C SER A 69 -0.20 1.00 4.19
N PHE A 70 -1.35 1.45 3.68
CA PHE A 70 -2.55 0.62 3.53
C PHE A 70 -2.38 -0.57 2.57
N GLY A 71 -1.36 -0.53 1.71
CA GLY A 71 -0.99 -1.67 0.88
C GLY A 71 -0.63 -2.92 1.69
N VAL A 72 -0.18 -2.77 2.94
CA VAL A 72 0.10 -3.92 3.84
C VAL A 72 -1.19 -4.72 4.08
N TRP A 73 -2.28 -4.04 4.45
CA TRP A 73 -3.56 -4.70 4.65
C TRP A 73 -4.15 -5.25 3.34
N ALA A 74 -3.98 -4.52 2.23
CA ALA A 74 -4.43 -5.01 0.92
C ALA A 74 -3.69 -6.29 0.50
N ALA A 75 -2.38 -6.38 0.77
CA ALA A 75 -1.59 -7.58 0.55
C ALA A 75 -2.02 -8.74 1.46
N ASP A 76 -2.38 -8.44 2.72
CA ASP A 76 -2.94 -9.43 3.63
C ASP A 76 -4.27 -9.99 3.13
N LEU A 77 -5.16 -9.12 2.65
CA LEU A 77 -6.48 -9.50 2.14
C LEU A 77 -6.39 -10.54 1.02
N VAL A 78 -5.39 -10.43 0.17
CA VAL A 78 -5.21 -11.30 -1.00
C VAL A 78 -4.08 -12.31 -0.83
N SER A 79 -3.59 -12.51 0.38
CA SER A 79 -2.40 -13.33 0.66
C SER A 79 -2.53 -14.78 0.23
N GLU A 80 -3.74 -15.34 0.20
CA GLU A 80 -3.98 -16.71 -0.28
C GLU A 80 -3.64 -16.85 -1.76
N LYS A 81 -3.91 -15.82 -2.58
CA LYS A 81 -3.55 -15.78 -4.00
C LYS A 81 -2.04 -15.65 -4.23
N LEU A 82 -1.31 -15.22 -3.20
CA LEU A 82 0.15 -15.07 -3.17
C LEU A 82 0.78 -16.00 -2.13
N SER A 83 0.15 -17.15 -1.86
CA SER A 83 0.59 -18.10 -0.82
C SER A 83 2.00 -18.65 -1.04
N ARG A 84 2.46 -18.68 -2.30
CA ARG A 84 3.82 -19.08 -2.67
C ARG A 84 4.89 -17.99 -2.50
N ALA A 85 4.53 -16.82 -1.95
CA ALA A 85 5.52 -15.77 -1.73
C ALA A 85 6.60 -16.22 -0.73
N ASP A 86 7.85 -16.16 -1.18
CA ASP A 86 9.04 -16.58 -0.41
C ASP A 86 9.39 -15.58 0.70
N ALA A 87 9.11 -14.30 0.46
CA ALA A 87 9.39 -13.22 1.39
C ALA A 87 8.32 -12.13 1.31
N ARG A 88 8.05 -11.48 2.45
CA ARG A 88 7.10 -10.38 2.57
C ARG A 88 7.71 -9.25 3.38
N ALA A 89 7.73 -8.03 2.82
CA ALA A 89 8.25 -6.83 3.47
C ALA A 89 7.15 -5.77 3.61
N ALA A 90 6.87 -5.36 4.82
CA ALA A 90 5.94 -4.28 5.15
C ALA A 90 6.69 -2.99 5.44
N VAL A 91 6.29 -1.88 4.83
CA VAL A 91 6.92 -0.57 5.02
C VAL A 91 5.87 0.42 5.49
N CYS A 92 6.08 1.03 6.65
CA CYS A 92 5.22 2.10 7.20
C CYS A 92 3.72 1.78 7.11
N GLY A 93 3.35 0.55 7.46
CA GLY A 93 1.98 0.06 7.43
C GLY A 93 1.77 -1.04 8.48
N SER A 94 0.52 -1.43 8.66
CA SER A 94 0.10 -2.34 9.71
C SER A 94 -0.96 -3.31 9.19
N PRO A 95 -0.98 -4.56 9.67
CA PRO A 95 -2.13 -5.48 9.50
C PRO A 95 -3.42 -4.98 10.16
N TYR A 96 -3.31 -3.92 10.97
CA TYR A 96 -4.41 -3.25 11.66
C TYR A 96 -4.50 -1.79 11.20
N PRO A 97 -4.97 -1.52 9.96
CA PRO A 97 -4.83 -0.19 9.34
C PRO A 97 -5.55 0.92 10.10
N VAL A 98 -6.71 0.62 10.69
CA VAL A 98 -7.47 1.54 11.54
C VAL A 98 -7.67 0.88 12.90
N ASP A 99 -6.84 1.25 13.86
CA ASP A 99 -6.83 0.68 15.22
C ASP A 99 -6.19 1.71 16.16
N ALA A 100 -6.76 1.90 17.35
CA ALA A 100 -6.31 2.92 18.30
C ALA A 100 -4.86 2.71 18.77
N GLU A 101 -4.39 1.46 18.82
CA GLU A 101 -3.09 1.09 19.40
C GLU A 101 -2.09 0.53 18.36
N ARG A 102 -2.57 0.03 17.22
CA ARG A 102 -1.74 -0.72 16.23
C ARG A 102 -1.85 -0.17 14.81
N GLY A 103 -2.62 0.89 14.59
CA GLY A 103 -2.88 1.49 13.30
C GLY A 103 -3.08 2.99 13.39
N ILE A 104 -3.79 3.54 12.41
CA ILE A 104 -4.27 4.91 12.44
C ILE A 104 -5.44 4.96 13.42
N PRO A 105 -5.46 5.88 14.41
CA PRO A 105 -6.58 6.02 15.32
C PRO A 105 -7.91 6.24 14.56
N PRO A 106 -9.00 5.53 14.90
CA PRO A 106 -10.27 5.58 14.17
C PRO A 106 -10.79 7.00 13.93
N LYS A 107 -10.75 7.85 14.96
CA LYS A 107 -11.19 9.26 14.84
C LYS A 107 -10.40 10.05 13.78
N ILE A 108 -9.11 9.74 13.61
CA ILE A 108 -8.26 10.41 12.61
C ILE A 108 -8.62 9.92 11.20
N PHE A 109 -8.84 8.62 11.04
CA PHE A 109 -9.27 8.04 9.77
C PHE A 109 -10.64 8.59 9.35
N GLU A 110 -11.62 8.57 10.24
CA GLU A 110 -12.98 9.08 10.01
C GLU A 110 -12.96 10.57 9.64
N ALA A 111 -12.22 11.39 10.38
CA ALA A 111 -12.08 12.81 10.08
C ALA A 111 -11.48 13.05 8.69
N THR A 112 -10.48 12.25 8.30
CA THR A 112 -9.87 12.32 6.98
C THR A 112 -10.88 11.94 5.89
N LEU A 113 -11.59 10.83 6.07
CA LEU A 113 -12.58 10.35 5.11
C LEU A 113 -13.72 11.35 4.90
N ASN A 114 -14.25 11.91 5.99
CA ASN A 114 -15.39 12.83 5.95
C ASN A 114 -15.05 14.18 5.29
N SER A 115 -13.81 14.63 5.38
CA SER A 115 -13.35 15.92 4.87
C SER A 115 -12.44 15.85 3.64
N PHE A 116 -12.38 14.71 2.96
CA PHE A 116 -11.44 14.51 1.85
C PHE A 116 -11.90 15.23 0.58
N ASP A 117 -11.38 16.43 0.39
CA ASP A 117 -11.53 17.31 -0.78
C ASP A 117 -10.16 17.59 -1.41
N GLU A 118 -10.07 18.45 -2.44
CA GLU A 118 -8.80 18.82 -3.09
C GLU A 118 -7.81 19.46 -2.10
N ARG A 119 -8.29 20.26 -1.16
CA ARG A 119 -7.43 20.88 -0.14
C ARG A 119 -6.90 19.85 0.86
N ALA A 120 -7.75 18.90 1.28
CA ALA A 120 -7.35 17.80 2.16
C ALA A 120 -6.37 16.86 1.46
N LYS A 121 -6.58 16.56 0.16
CA LYS A 121 -5.64 15.83 -0.69
C LYS A 121 -4.25 16.47 -0.70
N GLU A 122 -4.16 17.79 -0.96
CA GLU A 122 -2.89 18.49 -0.94
C GLU A 122 -2.18 18.42 0.42
N LYS A 123 -2.95 18.58 1.51
CA LYS A 123 -2.42 18.46 2.87
C LYS A 123 -1.90 17.03 3.13
N PHE A 124 -2.65 16.03 2.70
CA PHE A 124 -2.26 14.63 2.81
C PHE A 124 -0.95 14.37 2.07
N TYR A 125 -0.83 14.82 0.83
CA TYR A 125 0.39 14.68 0.02
C TYR A 125 1.61 15.32 0.69
N ARG A 126 1.48 16.55 1.19
CA ARG A 126 2.55 17.21 1.95
C ARG A 126 2.93 16.44 3.21
N ARG A 127 1.96 15.81 3.87
CA ARG A 127 2.20 15.00 5.07
C ARG A 127 2.95 13.72 4.74
N VAL A 128 2.55 13.01 3.69
CA VAL A 128 3.18 11.77 3.22
C VAL A 128 4.61 12.05 2.74
N CYS A 129 4.81 13.11 1.96
CA CYS A 129 6.10 13.46 1.39
C CYS A 129 6.96 14.34 2.30
N GLY A 130 6.51 14.59 3.54
CA GLY A 130 7.15 15.52 4.47
C GLY A 130 8.63 15.30 4.66
N GLY A 131 9.44 16.21 4.17
CA GLY A 131 10.87 16.32 4.37
C GLY A 131 11.72 15.54 3.36
N ALA A 132 11.83 14.23 3.48
CA ALA A 132 12.83 13.44 2.76
C ALA A 132 12.53 13.21 1.27
N LEU A 133 11.25 13.07 0.89
CA LEU A 133 10.86 12.79 -0.50
C LEU A 133 10.70 14.07 -1.36
N GLY A 134 10.49 15.23 -0.74
CA GLY A 134 10.44 16.53 -1.42
C GLY A 134 9.55 16.54 -2.67
N ALA A 135 9.99 17.28 -3.68
CA ALA A 135 9.27 17.43 -4.95
C ALA A 135 9.18 16.13 -5.76
N ASP A 136 10.13 15.22 -5.65
CA ASP A 136 10.07 13.93 -6.36
C ASP A 136 8.98 13.03 -5.78
N GLY A 137 8.86 12.97 -4.47
CA GLY A 137 7.78 12.23 -3.82
C GLY A 137 6.40 12.73 -4.22
N LEU A 138 6.22 14.05 -4.29
CA LEU A 138 4.95 14.64 -4.76
C LEU A 138 4.61 14.23 -6.20
N ARG A 139 5.61 14.15 -7.08
CA ARG A 139 5.42 13.73 -8.47
C ARG A 139 5.04 12.25 -8.62
N ARG A 140 5.37 11.43 -7.64
CA ARG A 140 5.07 10.00 -7.61
C ARG A 140 3.66 9.68 -7.10
N LEU A 141 3.04 10.60 -6.37
CA LEU A 141 1.68 10.42 -5.88
C LEU A 141 0.66 10.61 -7.00
N SER A 142 -0.52 10.04 -6.79
CA SER A 142 -1.60 10.03 -7.78
C SER A 142 -2.00 11.41 -8.25
N LYS A 143 -2.23 11.52 -9.55
CA LYS A 143 -2.82 12.73 -10.17
C LYS A 143 -4.35 12.67 -10.24
N ARG A 144 -4.96 11.60 -9.75
CA ARG A 144 -6.43 11.46 -9.66
C ARG A 144 -7.02 12.57 -8.80
N GLY A 145 -8.24 13.00 -9.14
CA GLY A 145 -8.98 14.00 -8.37
C GLY A 145 -9.38 13.50 -6.98
N ALA A 146 -9.65 14.43 -6.07
CA ALA A 146 -10.04 14.09 -4.71
C ALA A 146 -11.29 13.19 -4.65
N ARG A 147 -12.23 13.35 -5.60
CA ARG A 147 -13.42 12.50 -5.68
C ARG A 147 -13.08 11.02 -5.91
N GLU A 148 -12.14 10.73 -6.80
CA GLU A 148 -11.72 9.35 -7.09
C GLU A 148 -10.94 8.77 -5.91
N LEU A 149 -10.04 9.55 -5.32
CA LEU A 149 -9.30 9.14 -4.13
C LEU A 149 -10.19 8.95 -2.91
N ARG A 150 -11.23 9.77 -2.76
CA ARG A 150 -12.23 9.58 -1.72
C ARG A 150 -12.96 8.25 -1.89
N ALA A 151 -13.37 7.90 -3.12
CA ALA A 151 -14.00 6.60 -3.40
C ALA A 151 -13.08 5.42 -3.07
N GLU A 152 -11.78 5.54 -3.32
CA GLU A 152 -10.77 4.57 -2.89
C GLU A 152 -10.70 4.46 -1.36
N LEU A 153 -10.66 5.59 -0.66
CA LEU A 153 -10.59 5.63 0.81
C LEU A 153 -11.87 5.06 1.45
N GLU A 154 -13.04 5.33 0.86
CA GLU A 154 -14.32 4.75 1.27
C GLU A 154 -14.35 3.23 1.09
N SER A 155 -13.82 2.73 -0.03
CA SER A 155 -13.69 1.28 -0.28
C SER A 155 -12.78 0.61 0.73
N LEU A 156 -11.61 1.20 0.99
CA LEU A 156 -10.68 0.72 2.03
C LEU A 156 -11.35 0.72 3.40
N GLY A 157 -12.00 1.81 3.78
CA GLY A 157 -12.67 1.93 5.09
C GLY A 157 -13.76 0.87 5.31
N ARG A 158 -14.56 0.59 4.28
CA ARG A 158 -15.50 -0.54 4.33
C ARG A 158 -14.78 -1.87 4.49
N GLY A 159 -13.72 -2.09 3.70
CA GLY A 159 -12.92 -3.31 3.80
C GLY A 159 -12.34 -3.52 5.20
N PHE A 160 -11.79 -2.48 5.82
CA PHE A 160 -11.22 -2.55 7.16
C PHE A 160 -12.24 -2.97 8.23
N SER A 161 -13.50 -2.57 8.09
CA SER A 161 -14.57 -2.88 9.04
C SER A 161 -15.32 -4.17 8.74
N GLU A 162 -15.46 -4.55 7.47
CA GLU A 162 -16.34 -5.63 7.03
C GLU A 162 -15.59 -6.90 6.62
N MET A 163 -14.32 -6.77 6.21
CA MET A 163 -13.53 -7.89 5.69
C MET A 163 -12.47 -8.31 6.70
N ARG A 164 -12.38 -9.63 6.92
CA ARG A 164 -11.30 -10.20 7.72
C ARG A 164 -10.14 -10.57 6.81
N ALA A 165 -9.10 -9.75 6.78
CA ALA A 165 -7.86 -10.10 6.10
C ALA A 165 -7.12 -11.22 6.87
N PRO A 166 -6.63 -12.25 6.17
CA PRO A 166 -5.66 -13.17 6.74
C PRO A 166 -4.43 -12.41 7.25
N LYS A 167 -3.68 -13.01 8.16
CA LYS A 167 -2.43 -12.44 8.68
C LYS A 167 -1.28 -13.35 8.32
N PRO A 168 -0.77 -13.26 7.09
CA PRO A 168 0.38 -14.06 6.68
C PRO A 168 1.61 -13.66 7.48
N ARG A 169 2.60 -14.53 7.51
CA ARG A 169 3.88 -14.18 8.12
C ARG A 169 4.61 -13.14 7.27
N TRP A 170 4.88 -11.98 7.84
CA TRP A 170 5.78 -10.99 7.28
C TRP A 170 7.22 -11.28 7.69
N THR A 171 8.12 -11.26 6.72
CA THR A 171 9.55 -11.54 6.93
C THR A 171 10.28 -10.32 7.49
N LEU A 172 9.83 -9.13 7.11
CA LEU A 172 10.43 -7.85 7.48
C LEU A 172 9.32 -6.81 7.69
N SER A 173 9.47 -5.99 8.72
CA SER A 173 8.67 -4.78 8.89
C SER A 173 9.58 -3.59 9.14
N ILE A 174 9.33 -2.49 8.43
CA ILE A 174 10.09 -1.24 8.52
C ILE A 174 9.11 -0.14 8.94
N ALA A 175 9.41 0.54 10.05
CA ALA A 175 8.65 1.68 10.53
C ALA A 175 9.56 2.92 10.60
N ALA A 176 9.10 4.04 10.02
CA ALA A 176 9.80 5.32 10.13
C ALA A 176 9.42 6.01 11.44
N LYS A 177 10.43 6.45 12.21
CA LYS A 177 10.19 7.20 13.47
C LYS A 177 9.43 8.51 13.26
N SER A 178 9.56 9.11 12.06
CA SER A 178 8.93 10.37 11.68
C SER A 178 7.70 10.18 10.80
N ASP A 179 7.10 8.99 10.77
CA ASP A 179 5.86 8.74 10.06
C ASP A 179 4.75 9.66 10.60
N ARG A 180 4.14 10.44 9.69
CA ARG A 180 3.09 11.41 10.02
C ARG A 180 1.69 10.89 9.75
N ILE A 181 1.56 9.65 9.29
CA ILE A 181 0.30 8.98 8.98
C ILE A 181 0.04 7.89 10.01
N PHE A 182 0.95 6.93 10.13
CA PHE A 182 0.89 5.88 11.15
C PHE A 182 1.76 6.31 12.35
N PRO A 183 1.18 6.43 13.56
CA PRO A 183 2.00 6.68 14.75
C PRO A 183 3.07 5.59 14.91
N ALA A 184 4.33 5.99 15.04
CA ALA A 184 5.45 5.05 15.11
C ALA A 184 5.31 4.05 16.27
N GLU A 185 4.75 4.49 17.40
CA GLU A 185 4.47 3.62 18.54
C GLU A 185 3.41 2.55 18.22
N ASN A 186 2.40 2.91 17.43
CA ASN A 186 1.36 1.98 17.00
C ASN A 186 1.94 0.93 16.05
N LEU A 187 2.80 1.33 15.10
CA LEU A 187 3.51 0.39 14.25
C LEU A 187 4.40 -0.55 15.07
N ALA A 188 5.12 -0.01 16.05
CA ALA A 188 5.95 -0.84 16.95
C ALA A 188 5.11 -1.87 17.73
N ARG A 189 3.89 -1.54 18.12
CA ARG A 189 2.96 -2.49 18.76
C ARG A 189 2.35 -3.50 17.81
N ALA A 190 2.08 -3.07 16.56
CA ALA A 190 1.48 -3.94 15.55
C ALA A 190 2.38 -5.10 15.14
N TRP A 191 3.71 -4.91 15.23
CA TRP A 191 4.71 -5.85 14.74
C TRP A 191 5.45 -6.63 15.85
N LYS A 192 5.01 -6.52 17.10
CA LYS A 192 5.46 -7.36 18.22
C LYS A 192 4.74 -8.69 18.23
#